data_af09e17b6100ab16a2e7b556b725038b
#
_entry.id   af09e17b6100ab16a2e7b556b725038b
#
_cell.length_a   1.000
_cell.length_b   1.000
_cell.length_c   1.000
_cell.angle_alpha   90.00
_cell.angle_beta   90.00
_cell.angle_gamma   90.00
#
_symmetry.space_group_name_H-M   'P 1'
#
loop_
_entity.id
_entity.type
_entity.pdbx_description
1 polymer ?
#
loop_
_entity_poly.entity_id
_entity_poly.type
_entity_poly.pdbx_seq_one_letter_code
_entity_poly.pdbx_strand_id
1 'polypeptide(L)'
;MRRIDLNCDLGEARRGTPRWAASLAPEAGADPGDAALLDVVTSANVACGFHAGNRPTMNATAVAAAERGVALGAHPSYRDGANFGRIEHDLSREEVARLVQFQLEELDMAARRHGTRVRYLKPHGALYNRIVHDVEQAAGVVDAVLRYADLAGEEPLPVLGLPGSVVLSHAEVVGVPVVAEAFADRGYRPDGTLVPRSEPGAVLTDPDEVAARVVAMATGREIAAAGGAQVVVSAGSVCVHGDTPGAVDLARRVRGALESAGVEVAPFVSPRGLRSGESETAASAGPARESGAVGEAGPSAPEAGAAGEAGPSAPEEGWTSR
;
A
#
# COMPACT_ATOMS: atom_id res chain seq x y z
N MET A 1 16.25 -12.28 13.50
CA MET A 1 16.56 -12.25 12.07
C MET A 1 15.77 -11.10 11.48
N ARG A 2 16.34 -10.27 10.62
CA ARG A 2 15.55 -9.20 9.95
C ARG A 2 14.68 -9.85 8.90
N ARG A 3 13.44 -9.36 8.77
CA ARG A 3 12.47 -9.87 7.81
C ARG A 3 11.97 -8.72 6.95
N ILE A 4 11.76 -8.96 5.67
CA ILE A 4 11.16 -8.01 4.75
C ILE A 4 10.28 -8.74 3.74
N ASP A 5 9.20 -8.09 3.33
CA ASP A 5 8.37 -8.54 2.23
C ASP A 5 8.89 -7.98 0.90
N LEU A 6 8.75 -8.77 -0.16
CA LEU A 6 9.03 -8.35 -1.53
C LEU A 6 7.74 -8.38 -2.32
N ASN A 7 7.27 -7.20 -2.77
CA ASN A 7 6.03 -7.07 -3.51
C ASN A 7 6.25 -6.61 -4.96
N CYS A 8 5.27 -6.87 -5.82
CA CYS A 8 5.26 -6.43 -7.20
C CYS A 8 3.85 -6.10 -7.68
N ASP A 9 3.72 -5.11 -8.58
CA ASP A 9 2.48 -4.75 -9.24
C ASP A 9 2.24 -5.70 -10.41
N LEU A 10 1.09 -6.39 -10.45
CA LEU A 10 0.75 -7.48 -11.36
C LEU A 10 -0.68 -7.35 -11.91
N GLY A 11 -0.99 -8.14 -12.94
CA GLY A 11 -2.31 -8.08 -13.57
C GLY A 11 -2.51 -6.82 -14.41
N GLU A 12 -1.45 -6.15 -14.73
CA GLU A 12 -1.46 -4.86 -15.45
C GLU A 12 -1.34 -5.04 -16.96
N ALA A 13 -1.66 -6.12 -17.56
CA ALA A 13 -1.54 -6.42 -18.98
C ALA A 13 -0.73 -5.37 -19.80
N ARG A 14 0.34 -5.77 -20.47
CA ARG A 14 1.34 -4.89 -21.11
C ARG A 14 0.74 -3.65 -21.78
N ARG A 15 1.35 -2.49 -21.56
CA ARG A 15 1.06 -1.25 -22.32
C ARG A 15 1.04 -1.57 -23.81
N GLY A 16 -0.08 -1.30 -24.47
CA GLY A 16 -0.26 -1.53 -25.91
C GLY A 16 -1.14 -2.72 -26.29
N THR A 17 -1.51 -3.59 -25.37
CA THR A 17 -2.57 -4.57 -25.63
C THR A 17 -3.91 -3.86 -25.56
N PRO A 18 -4.66 -3.74 -26.68
CA PRO A 18 -5.99 -3.11 -26.64
C PRO A 18 -6.87 -3.83 -25.60
N ARG A 19 -7.61 -3.08 -24.76
CA ARG A 19 -8.50 -3.65 -23.72
C ARG A 19 -9.46 -4.73 -24.28
N TRP A 20 -9.86 -4.61 -25.57
CA TRP A 20 -10.70 -5.61 -26.23
C TRP A 20 -9.95 -6.91 -26.56
N ALA A 21 -8.64 -6.86 -26.84
CA ALA A 21 -7.85 -8.06 -27.13
C ALA A 21 -7.59 -8.89 -25.85
N ALA A 22 -7.41 -8.22 -24.70
CA ALA A 22 -7.35 -8.88 -23.40
C ALA A 22 -8.69 -9.52 -23.00
N SER A 23 -9.82 -8.97 -23.48
CA SER A 23 -11.18 -9.53 -23.23
C SER A 23 -11.51 -10.76 -24.06
N LEU A 24 -10.80 -11.00 -25.17
CA LEU A 24 -11.06 -12.09 -26.11
C LEU A 24 -10.26 -13.36 -25.82
N ALA A 25 -9.42 -13.37 -24.79
CA ALA A 25 -8.69 -14.55 -24.34
C ALA A 25 -9.30 -15.10 -23.03
N PRO A 26 -10.45 -15.80 -23.08
CA PRO A 26 -11.20 -16.19 -21.89
C PRO A 26 -10.51 -17.26 -21.04
N GLU A 27 -9.43 -17.85 -21.51
CA GLU A 27 -8.69 -18.93 -20.84
C GLU A 27 -7.19 -18.63 -20.72
N ALA A 28 -6.74 -17.39 -20.96
CA ALA A 28 -5.35 -17.06 -20.75
C ALA A 28 -5.05 -17.10 -19.25
N GLY A 29 -4.09 -17.93 -18.85
CA GLY A 29 -3.47 -17.90 -17.54
C GLY A 29 -2.85 -16.52 -17.24
N ALA A 30 -2.25 -16.33 -16.08
CA ALA A 30 -1.48 -15.13 -15.77
C ALA A 30 -0.48 -14.84 -16.90
N ASP A 31 -0.22 -13.54 -17.17
CA ASP A 31 0.83 -13.14 -18.10
C ASP A 31 2.13 -13.89 -17.75
N PRO A 32 2.88 -14.42 -18.72
CA PRO A 32 4.13 -15.15 -18.42
C PRO A 32 5.14 -14.36 -17.60
N GLY A 33 5.17 -13.04 -17.75
CA GLY A 33 5.98 -12.14 -16.92
C GLY A 33 5.48 -12.10 -15.49
N ASP A 34 4.17 -11.97 -15.30
CA ASP A 34 3.52 -11.99 -13.98
C ASP A 34 3.75 -13.35 -13.28
N ALA A 35 3.59 -14.46 -14.00
CA ALA A 35 3.84 -15.79 -13.47
C ALA A 35 5.30 -15.96 -13.00
N ALA A 36 6.27 -15.46 -13.78
CA ALA A 36 7.68 -15.51 -13.40
C ALA A 36 8.02 -14.60 -12.21
N LEU A 37 7.32 -13.47 -12.05
CA LEU A 37 7.46 -12.61 -10.87
C LEU A 37 6.85 -13.25 -9.63
N LEU A 38 5.71 -13.93 -9.76
CA LEU A 38 5.08 -14.68 -8.65
C LEU A 38 5.97 -15.82 -8.11
N ASP A 39 6.91 -16.34 -8.90
CA ASP A 39 7.91 -17.31 -8.42
C ASP A 39 8.99 -16.66 -7.53
N VAL A 40 9.06 -15.31 -7.49
CA VAL A 40 10.13 -14.57 -6.81
C VAL A 40 9.60 -13.75 -5.63
N VAL A 41 8.45 -13.10 -5.79
CA VAL A 41 7.89 -12.18 -4.78
C VAL A 41 7.12 -12.93 -3.69
N THR A 42 6.85 -12.24 -2.58
CA THR A 42 6.07 -12.77 -1.46
C THR A 42 4.66 -12.17 -1.40
N SER A 43 4.46 -11.02 -2.05
CA SER A 43 3.18 -10.32 -2.13
C SER A 43 2.95 -9.76 -3.54
N ALA A 44 1.70 -9.79 -4.00
CA ALA A 44 1.28 -9.36 -5.33
C ALA A 44 0.20 -8.28 -5.25
N ASN A 45 0.47 -7.08 -5.79
CA ASN A 45 -0.51 -5.99 -5.88
C ASN A 45 -1.26 -6.13 -7.20
N VAL A 46 -2.51 -6.60 -7.17
CA VAL A 46 -3.23 -6.95 -8.38
C VAL A 46 -4.12 -5.82 -8.86
N ALA A 47 -3.93 -5.41 -10.11
CA ALA A 47 -4.72 -4.38 -10.77
C ALA A 47 -6.22 -4.73 -10.77
N CYS A 48 -7.06 -3.77 -10.38
CA CYS A 48 -8.49 -3.97 -10.14
C CYS A 48 -9.39 -3.40 -11.26
N GLY A 49 -8.87 -3.26 -12.48
CA GLY A 49 -9.65 -2.93 -13.67
C GLY A 49 -9.81 -1.44 -14.00
N PHE A 50 -9.40 -0.51 -13.14
CA PHE A 50 -9.57 0.92 -13.39
C PHE A 50 -8.39 1.55 -14.12
N HIS A 51 -7.15 1.29 -13.70
CA HIS A 51 -5.97 1.71 -14.45
C HIS A 51 -5.52 0.65 -15.45
N ALA A 52 -5.63 -0.62 -15.06
CA ALA A 52 -5.24 -1.79 -15.83
C ALA A 52 -6.00 -3.02 -15.38
N GLY A 53 -5.82 -4.13 -16.08
CA GLY A 53 -6.46 -5.40 -15.76
C GLY A 53 -7.95 -5.47 -16.14
N ASN A 54 -8.53 -6.62 -15.91
CA ASN A 54 -9.95 -6.93 -16.07
C ASN A 54 -10.28 -8.18 -15.24
N ARG A 55 -11.57 -8.59 -15.20
CA ARG A 55 -11.99 -9.78 -14.44
C ARG A 55 -11.24 -11.06 -14.81
N PRO A 56 -11.04 -11.43 -16.09
CA PRO A 56 -10.21 -12.57 -16.48
C PRO A 56 -8.78 -12.49 -15.93
N THR A 57 -8.12 -11.33 -16.04
CA THR A 57 -6.77 -11.12 -15.52
C THR A 57 -6.73 -11.24 -14.01
N MET A 58 -7.68 -10.61 -13.28
CA MET A 58 -7.79 -10.73 -11.83
C MET A 58 -7.92 -12.20 -11.39
N ASN A 59 -8.81 -12.98 -12.06
CA ASN A 59 -8.95 -14.40 -11.78
C ASN A 59 -7.65 -15.18 -12.01
N ALA A 60 -7.01 -14.99 -13.16
CA ALA A 60 -5.79 -15.71 -13.52
C ALA A 60 -4.64 -15.39 -12.55
N THR A 61 -4.46 -14.13 -12.20
CA THR A 61 -3.42 -13.70 -11.25
C THR A 61 -3.72 -14.22 -9.83
N ALA A 62 -4.99 -14.20 -9.40
CA ALA A 62 -5.39 -14.73 -8.09
C ALA A 62 -5.13 -16.24 -7.98
N VAL A 63 -5.42 -17.03 -9.02
CA VAL A 63 -5.09 -18.45 -9.09
C VAL A 63 -3.59 -18.68 -8.99
N ALA A 64 -2.82 -17.98 -9.83
CA ALA A 64 -1.37 -18.15 -9.89
C ALA A 64 -0.66 -17.75 -8.58
N ALA A 65 -1.16 -16.72 -7.88
CA ALA A 65 -0.68 -16.31 -6.57
C ALA A 65 -1.03 -17.35 -5.48
N ALA A 66 -2.26 -17.88 -5.48
CA ALA A 66 -2.70 -18.89 -4.52
C ALA A 66 -1.88 -20.19 -4.64
N GLU A 67 -1.61 -20.66 -5.86
CA GLU A 67 -0.79 -21.85 -6.13
C GLU A 67 0.64 -21.72 -5.60
N ARG A 68 1.17 -20.50 -5.56
CA ARG A 68 2.54 -20.20 -5.11
C ARG A 68 2.63 -19.75 -3.65
N GLY A 69 1.50 -19.60 -2.97
CA GLY A 69 1.47 -19.09 -1.61
C GLY A 69 1.91 -17.63 -1.50
N VAL A 70 1.67 -16.83 -2.55
CA VAL A 70 1.93 -15.39 -2.58
C VAL A 70 0.73 -14.64 -1.99
N ALA A 71 0.97 -13.67 -1.12
CA ALA A 71 -0.09 -12.87 -0.53
C ALA A 71 -0.73 -11.94 -1.58
N LEU A 72 -2.07 -11.94 -1.66
CA LEU A 72 -2.80 -11.18 -2.64
C LEU A 72 -3.24 -9.82 -2.08
N GLY A 73 -2.83 -8.73 -2.71
CA GLY A 73 -3.23 -7.37 -2.38
C GLY A 73 -4.06 -6.71 -3.47
N ALA A 74 -5.01 -5.88 -3.08
CA ALA A 74 -5.75 -5.05 -4.02
C ALA A 74 -4.94 -3.80 -4.39
N HIS A 75 -4.89 -3.50 -5.71
CA HIS A 75 -4.17 -2.37 -6.27
C HIS A 75 -5.12 -1.35 -6.92
N PRO A 76 -6.00 -0.69 -6.12
CA PRO A 76 -6.98 0.24 -6.63
C PRO A 76 -6.36 1.55 -7.09
N SER A 77 -6.99 2.16 -8.10
CA SER A 77 -6.55 3.42 -8.69
C SER A 77 -7.73 4.34 -9.00
N TYR A 78 -7.45 5.57 -9.40
CA TYR A 78 -8.43 6.37 -10.10
C TYR A 78 -8.91 5.68 -11.37
N ARG A 79 -10.13 6.01 -11.81
CA ARG A 79 -10.72 5.48 -13.06
C ARG A 79 -10.10 6.16 -14.28
N ASP A 80 -8.84 5.87 -14.53
CA ASP A 80 -8.03 6.53 -15.56
C ASP A 80 -7.21 5.51 -16.36
N GLY A 81 -7.88 4.56 -16.98
CA GLY A 81 -7.22 3.53 -17.79
C GLY A 81 -6.47 4.08 -19.01
N ALA A 82 -6.84 5.27 -19.51
CA ALA A 82 -6.17 5.90 -20.63
C ALA A 82 -4.74 6.36 -20.29
N ASN A 83 -4.54 6.82 -19.05
CA ASN A 83 -3.26 7.31 -18.55
C ASN A 83 -2.67 6.36 -17.49
N PHE A 84 -3.16 5.12 -17.43
CA PHE A 84 -2.65 4.11 -16.51
C PHE A 84 -2.76 4.53 -15.03
N GLY A 85 -3.84 5.25 -14.66
CA GLY A 85 -4.05 5.73 -13.29
C GLY A 85 -3.03 6.75 -12.80
N ARG A 86 -2.31 7.44 -13.70
CA ARG A 86 -1.20 8.34 -13.35
C ARG A 86 -1.56 9.83 -13.40
N ILE A 87 -2.82 10.15 -13.69
CA ILE A 87 -3.35 11.53 -13.60
C ILE A 87 -4.08 11.69 -12.27
N GLU A 88 -3.79 12.78 -11.59
CA GLU A 88 -4.48 13.13 -10.35
C GLU A 88 -5.93 13.56 -10.63
N HIS A 89 -6.82 13.16 -9.73
CA HIS A 89 -8.22 13.56 -9.74
C HIS A 89 -8.57 14.20 -8.40
N ASP A 90 -9.30 15.30 -8.47
CA ASP A 90 -9.81 16.00 -7.30
C ASP A 90 -11.17 15.39 -6.89
N LEU A 91 -11.10 14.32 -6.11
CA LEU A 91 -12.25 13.57 -5.63
C LEU A 91 -12.45 13.83 -4.14
N SER A 92 -13.71 13.88 -3.73
CA SER A 92 -14.09 13.91 -2.32
C SER A 92 -13.75 12.59 -1.61
N ARG A 93 -13.66 12.63 -0.28
CA ARG A 93 -13.49 11.46 0.59
C ARG A 93 -14.45 10.33 0.24
N GLU A 94 -15.75 10.66 0.07
CA GLU A 94 -16.78 9.67 -0.22
C GLU A 94 -16.64 9.06 -1.62
N GLU A 95 -16.21 9.83 -2.61
CA GLU A 95 -15.96 9.31 -3.97
C GLU A 95 -14.75 8.37 -3.98
N VAL A 96 -13.67 8.72 -3.26
CA VAL A 96 -12.51 7.83 -3.10
C VAL A 96 -12.89 6.56 -2.35
N ALA A 97 -13.67 6.67 -1.27
CA ALA A 97 -14.11 5.51 -0.51
C ALA A 97 -14.89 4.51 -1.38
N ARG A 98 -15.87 5.00 -2.15
CA ARG A 98 -16.64 4.14 -3.06
C ARG A 98 -15.80 3.55 -4.19
N LEU A 99 -14.91 4.36 -4.75
CA LEU A 99 -14.03 3.94 -5.84
C LEU A 99 -13.07 2.83 -5.41
N VAL A 100 -12.47 2.95 -4.23
CA VAL A 100 -11.53 1.97 -3.67
C VAL A 100 -12.26 0.71 -3.21
N GLN A 101 -13.37 0.86 -2.49
CA GLN A 101 -14.20 -0.25 -2.02
C GLN A 101 -14.66 -1.14 -3.19
N PHE A 102 -15.19 -0.54 -4.25
CA PHE A 102 -15.63 -1.29 -5.44
C PHE A 102 -14.52 -2.14 -6.04
N GLN A 103 -13.31 -1.60 -6.17
CA GLN A 103 -12.16 -2.29 -6.74
C GLN A 103 -11.68 -3.42 -5.83
N LEU A 104 -11.67 -3.19 -4.53
CA LEU A 104 -11.32 -4.19 -3.51
C LEU A 104 -12.30 -5.37 -3.56
N GLU A 105 -13.60 -5.11 -3.59
CA GLU A 105 -14.65 -6.14 -3.68
C GLU A 105 -14.57 -6.95 -4.97
N GLU A 106 -14.32 -6.31 -6.12
CA GLU A 106 -14.19 -6.99 -7.42
C GLU A 106 -13.02 -7.99 -7.42
N LEU A 107 -11.87 -7.61 -6.86
CA LEU A 107 -10.73 -8.52 -6.75
C LEU A 107 -10.98 -9.62 -5.72
N ASP A 108 -11.53 -9.30 -4.55
CA ASP A 108 -11.78 -10.28 -3.51
C ASP A 108 -12.82 -11.33 -3.95
N MET A 109 -13.85 -10.89 -4.68
CA MET A 109 -14.82 -11.80 -5.29
C MET A 109 -14.15 -12.76 -6.31
N ALA A 110 -13.18 -12.27 -7.09
CA ALA A 110 -12.39 -13.11 -7.98
C ALA A 110 -11.54 -14.11 -7.19
N ALA A 111 -10.85 -13.65 -6.14
CA ALA A 111 -9.96 -14.45 -5.31
C ALA A 111 -10.70 -15.56 -4.55
N ARG A 112 -11.85 -15.26 -3.93
CA ARG A 112 -12.64 -16.22 -3.15
C ARG A 112 -13.15 -17.43 -3.98
N ARG A 113 -13.38 -17.24 -5.29
CA ARG A 113 -13.74 -18.35 -6.19
C ARG A 113 -12.64 -19.40 -6.33
N HIS A 114 -11.42 -19.04 -6.01
CA HIS A 114 -10.23 -19.88 -6.11
C HIS A 114 -9.62 -20.24 -4.75
N GLY A 115 -10.40 -20.10 -3.66
CA GLY A 115 -9.98 -20.49 -2.31
C GLY A 115 -8.90 -19.60 -1.69
N THR A 116 -8.70 -18.40 -2.24
CA THR A 116 -7.86 -17.35 -1.67
C THR A 116 -8.70 -16.09 -1.42
N ARG A 117 -8.07 -15.00 -0.98
CA ARG A 117 -8.74 -13.72 -0.68
C ARG A 117 -7.74 -12.58 -0.69
N VAL A 118 -8.25 -11.37 -0.81
CA VAL A 118 -7.42 -10.17 -0.63
C VAL A 118 -6.96 -10.08 0.82
N ARG A 119 -5.67 -9.77 1.02
CA ARG A 119 -5.01 -9.75 2.32
C ARG A 119 -4.52 -8.38 2.76
N TYR A 120 -4.39 -7.43 1.83
CA TYR A 120 -3.98 -6.06 2.08
C TYR A 120 -4.41 -5.15 0.92
N LEU A 121 -4.25 -3.85 1.11
CA LEU A 121 -4.55 -2.84 0.11
C LEU A 121 -3.33 -1.96 -0.13
N LYS A 122 -2.98 -1.75 -1.39
CA LYS A 122 -1.96 -0.81 -1.87
C LYS A 122 -2.52 0.03 -3.01
N PRO A 123 -2.82 1.32 -2.82
CA PRO A 123 -3.25 2.17 -3.92
C PRO A 123 -2.21 2.30 -5.03
N HIS A 124 -2.67 2.55 -6.27
CA HIS A 124 -1.80 2.67 -7.44
C HIS A 124 -1.63 4.12 -7.88
N GLY A 125 -0.47 4.43 -8.45
CA GLY A 125 -0.21 5.57 -9.31
C GLY A 125 -0.48 6.93 -8.66
N ALA A 126 -1.31 7.75 -9.30
CA ALA A 126 -1.60 9.10 -8.81
C ALA A 126 -2.36 9.07 -7.48
N LEU A 127 -3.25 8.10 -7.26
CA LEU A 127 -3.93 7.93 -5.97
C LEU A 127 -2.92 7.65 -4.84
N TYR A 128 -1.95 6.75 -5.07
CA TYR A 128 -0.89 6.47 -4.11
C TYR A 128 -0.10 7.72 -3.72
N ASN A 129 0.28 8.54 -4.70
CA ASN A 129 1.04 9.77 -4.44
C ASN A 129 0.19 10.84 -3.76
N ARG A 130 -1.08 10.98 -4.15
CA ARG A 130 -2.00 11.99 -3.59
C ARG A 130 -2.24 11.78 -2.10
N ILE A 131 -2.48 10.55 -1.67
CA ILE A 131 -2.76 10.22 -0.26
C ILE A 131 -1.54 10.31 0.67
N VAL A 132 -0.36 10.61 0.13
CA VAL A 132 0.82 10.93 0.95
C VAL A 132 0.59 12.24 1.72
N HIS A 133 -0.14 13.19 1.15
CA HIS A 133 -0.33 14.54 1.69
C HIS A 133 -1.78 15.02 1.75
N ASP A 134 -2.70 14.42 0.99
CA ASP A 134 -4.11 14.83 0.95
C ASP A 134 -4.92 14.08 2.02
N VAL A 135 -5.39 14.82 3.04
CA VAL A 135 -6.11 14.28 4.20
C VAL A 135 -7.46 13.68 3.81
N GLU A 136 -8.20 14.34 2.92
CA GLU A 136 -9.54 13.91 2.53
C GLU A 136 -9.49 12.61 1.71
N GLN A 137 -8.62 12.55 0.73
CA GLN A 137 -8.49 11.36 -0.09
C GLN A 137 -7.84 10.20 0.68
N ALA A 138 -6.89 10.47 1.58
CA ALA A 138 -6.33 9.49 2.49
C ALA A 138 -7.41 8.87 3.39
N ALA A 139 -8.27 9.72 3.99
CA ALA A 139 -9.40 9.26 4.78
C ALA A 139 -10.38 8.42 3.95
N GLY A 140 -10.62 8.77 2.68
CA GLY A 140 -11.45 7.99 1.77
C GLY A 140 -10.92 6.58 1.52
N VAL A 141 -9.60 6.42 1.38
CA VAL A 141 -8.98 5.08 1.26
C VAL A 141 -9.19 4.26 2.52
N VAL A 142 -9.00 4.87 3.69
CA VAL A 142 -9.18 4.18 4.99
C VAL A 142 -10.64 3.80 5.22
N ASP A 143 -11.58 4.70 4.90
CA ASP A 143 -13.03 4.41 4.97
C ASP A 143 -13.41 3.20 4.09
N ALA A 144 -12.82 3.07 2.91
CA ALA A 144 -13.07 1.92 2.03
C ALA A 144 -12.66 0.60 2.69
N VAL A 145 -11.50 0.58 3.35
CA VAL A 145 -11.01 -0.60 4.08
C VAL A 145 -11.93 -0.95 5.25
N LEU A 146 -12.35 0.04 6.03
CA LEU A 146 -13.26 -0.16 7.16
C LEU A 146 -14.64 -0.67 6.70
N ARG A 147 -15.22 -0.07 5.66
CA ARG A 147 -16.49 -0.52 5.08
C ARG A 147 -16.41 -1.94 4.53
N TYR A 148 -15.30 -2.27 3.86
CA TYR A 148 -15.09 -3.63 3.38
C TYR A 148 -15.01 -4.63 4.53
N ALA A 149 -14.28 -4.31 5.59
CA ALA A 149 -14.15 -5.16 6.78
C ALA A 149 -15.50 -5.39 7.47
N ASP A 150 -16.29 -4.33 7.64
CA ASP A 150 -17.64 -4.40 8.23
C ASP A 150 -18.58 -5.28 7.40
N LEU A 151 -18.62 -5.08 6.09
CA LEU A 151 -19.43 -5.90 5.17
C LEU A 151 -19.00 -7.37 5.14
N ALA A 152 -17.71 -7.64 5.25
CA ALA A 152 -17.17 -8.99 5.26
C ALA A 152 -17.28 -9.68 6.63
N GLY A 153 -17.52 -8.93 7.71
CA GLY A 153 -17.47 -9.43 9.08
C GLY A 153 -16.05 -9.83 9.50
N GLU A 154 -15.05 -9.08 9.07
CA GLU A 154 -13.63 -9.41 9.22
C GLU A 154 -12.84 -8.23 9.78
N GLU A 155 -11.59 -8.48 10.22
CA GLU A 155 -10.69 -7.41 10.60
C GLU A 155 -10.27 -6.55 9.39
N PRO A 156 -10.01 -5.24 9.60
CA PRO A 156 -9.55 -4.37 8.55
C PRO A 156 -8.25 -4.85 7.90
N LEU A 157 -8.20 -4.78 6.57
CA LEU A 157 -6.99 -5.12 5.81
C LEU A 157 -5.87 -4.11 6.06
N PRO A 158 -4.61 -4.54 6.18
CA PRO A 158 -3.48 -3.63 6.22
C PRO A 158 -3.41 -2.73 5.00
N VAL A 159 -3.08 -1.44 5.22
CA VAL A 159 -2.78 -0.49 4.14
C VAL A 159 -1.27 -0.40 3.96
N LEU A 160 -0.80 -0.70 2.75
CA LEU A 160 0.59 -0.57 2.35
C LEU A 160 0.81 0.80 1.69
N GLY A 161 1.73 1.59 2.20
CA GLY A 161 1.97 2.96 1.73
C GLY A 161 3.34 3.52 2.08
N LEU A 162 3.62 4.73 1.59
CA LEU A 162 4.91 5.39 1.79
C LEU A 162 5.10 5.76 3.27
N PRO A 163 6.28 5.52 3.87
CA PRO A 163 6.57 5.93 5.24
C PRO A 163 6.31 7.43 5.45
N GLY A 164 5.67 7.78 6.56
CA GLY A 164 5.34 9.17 6.90
C GLY A 164 4.15 9.76 6.13
N SER A 165 3.45 8.98 5.32
CA SER A 165 2.27 9.45 4.60
C SER A 165 1.08 9.69 5.51
N VAL A 166 0.21 10.62 5.10
CA VAL A 166 -1.04 10.94 5.80
C VAL A 166 -1.95 9.72 5.88
N VAL A 167 -2.02 8.91 4.83
CA VAL A 167 -2.87 7.71 4.82
C VAL A 167 -2.46 6.70 5.90
N LEU A 168 -1.16 6.44 6.09
CA LEU A 168 -0.71 5.52 7.13
C LEU A 168 -1.00 6.09 8.52
N SER A 169 -0.70 7.38 8.74
CA SER A 169 -0.98 8.04 10.01
C SER A 169 -2.47 8.05 10.34
N HIS A 170 -3.34 8.29 9.35
CA HIS A 170 -4.80 8.26 9.55
C HIS A 170 -5.30 6.84 9.85
N ALA A 171 -4.79 5.84 9.12
CA ALA A 171 -5.13 4.43 9.32
C ALA A 171 -4.78 3.97 10.75
N GLU A 172 -3.58 4.29 11.24
CA GLU A 172 -3.15 3.97 12.62
C GLU A 172 -4.08 4.57 13.67
N VAL A 173 -4.48 5.83 13.50
CA VAL A 173 -5.37 6.53 14.45
C VAL A 173 -6.72 5.83 14.59
N VAL A 174 -7.24 5.25 13.51
CA VAL A 174 -8.56 4.57 13.50
C VAL A 174 -8.45 3.05 13.67
N GLY A 175 -7.26 2.52 13.97
CA GLY A 175 -7.04 1.10 14.24
C GLY A 175 -6.93 0.20 13.01
N VAL A 176 -6.73 0.76 11.81
CA VAL A 176 -6.43 0.00 10.60
C VAL A 176 -4.93 -0.33 10.58
N PRO A 177 -4.53 -1.61 10.42
CA PRO A 177 -3.13 -1.97 10.35
C PRO A 177 -2.41 -1.30 9.18
N VAL A 178 -1.14 -0.96 9.36
CA VAL A 178 -0.34 -0.30 8.32
C VAL A 178 0.99 -1.00 8.10
N VAL A 179 1.49 -0.91 6.87
CA VAL A 179 2.84 -1.37 6.51
C VAL A 179 3.51 -0.29 5.67
N ALA A 180 4.69 0.12 6.10
CA ALA A 180 5.51 1.05 5.33
C ALA A 180 6.17 0.34 4.14
N GLU A 181 6.11 0.97 2.96
CA GLU A 181 6.67 0.47 1.71
C GLU A 181 7.87 1.28 1.25
N ALA A 182 8.89 0.58 0.75
CA ALA A 182 9.96 1.17 -0.04
C ALA A 182 9.91 0.67 -1.49
N PHE A 183 10.55 1.41 -2.38
CA PHE A 183 10.65 1.08 -3.80
C PHE A 183 12.11 0.80 -4.16
N ALA A 184 12.37 -0.36 -4.71
CA ALA A 184 13.71 -0.82 -5.06
C ALA A 184 14.38 0.09 -6.10
N ASP A 185 13.65 0.40 -7.15
CA ASP A 185 14.11 1.06 -8.38
C ASP A 185 13.71 2.55 -8.49
N ARG A 186 13.28 3.17 -7.36
CA ARG A 186 12.86 4.59 -7.35
C ARG A 186 13.88 5.48 -6.65
N GLY A 187 14.09 6.67 -7.23
CA GLY A 187 14.82 7.75 -6.56
C GLY A 187 14.04 8.33 -5.39
N TYR A 188 14.74 8.68 -4.32
CA TYR A 188 14.17 9.33 -3.14
C TYR A 188 14.69 10.74 -3.00
N ARG A 189 13.89 11.65 -2.47
CA ARG A 189 14.27 12.97 -2.01
C ARG A 189 14.82 12.89 -0.57
N PRO A 190 15.53 13.92 -0.08
CA PRO A 190 16.05 13.93 1.29
C PRO A 190 14.98 13.81 2.38
N ASP A 191 13.73 14.20 2.07
CA ASP A 191 12.58 14.09 2.96
C ASP A 191 11.91 12.68 2.97
N GLY A 192 12.47 11.72 2.20
CA GLY A 192 11.93 10.36 2.09
C GLY A 192 10.81 10.19 1.07
N THR A 193 10.40 11.25 0.37
CA THR A 193 9.41 11.14 -0.72
C THR A 193 10.07 10.68 -2.01
N LEU A 194 9.25 10.17 -2.94
CA LEU A 194 9.75 9.71 -4.25
C LEU A 194 10.04 10.89 -5.18
N VAL A 195 11.11 10.79 -5.95
CA VAL A 195 11.37 11.69 -7.08
C VAL A 195 10.28 11.48 -8.13
N PRO A 196 9.58 12.54 -8.61
CA PRO A 196 8.59 12.43 -9.67
C PRO A 196 9.15 11.75 -10.91
N ARG A 197 8.35 10.86 -11.55
CA ARG A 197 8.83 10.08 -12.72
C ARG A 197 9.26 10.94 -13.91
N SER A 198 8.86 12.20 -13.97
CA SER A 198 9.25 13.18 -14.99
C SER A 198 10.65 13.80 -14.74
N GLU A 199 11.23 13.61 -13.57
CA GLU A 199 12.52 14.19 -13.20
C GLU A 199 13.66 13.17 -13.43
N PRO A 200 14.88 13.65 -13.74
CA PRO A 200 16.07 12.81 -13.81
C PRO A 200 16.34 12.08 -12.49
N GLY A 201 16.78 10.82 -12.55
CA GLY A 201 17.07 10.03 -11.36
C GLY A 201 15.83 9.45 -10.66
N ALA A 202 14.63 9.62 -11.25
CA ALA A 202 13.40 9.06 -10.68
C ALA A 202 13.35 7.54 -10.72
N VAL A 203 14.02 6.90 -11.68
CA VAL A 203 14.09 5.44 -11.86
C VAL A 203 15.55 5.02 -11.98
N LEU A 204 15.93 4.03 -11.19
CA LEU A 204 17.23 3.38 -11.20
C LEU A 204 17.15 2.13 -12.10
N THR A 205 18.18 1.92 -12.91
CA THR A 205 18.18 0.85 -13.92
C THR A 205 19.34 -0.14 -13.77
N ASP A 206 20.33 0.17 -12.94
CA ASP A 206 21.43 -0.75 -12.64
C ASP A 206 20.98 -1.78 -11.61
N PRO A 207 20.90 -3.09 -11.95
CA PRO A 207 20.40 -4.11 -11.04
C PRO A 207 21.28 -4.30 -9.79
N ASP A 208 22.59 -4.08 -9.89
CA ASP A 208 23.49 -4.25 -8.77
C ASP A 208 23.40 -3.09 -7.79
N GLU A 209 23.24 -1.86 -8.28
CA GLU A 209 22.94 -0.68 -7.48
C GLU A 209 21.61 -0.85 -6.75
N VAL A 210 20.55 -1.24 -7.47
CA VAL A 210 19.22 -1.48 -6.90
C VAL A 210 19.26 -2.54 -5.82
N ALA A 211 19.93 -3.68 -6.05
CA ALA A 211 20.02 -4.75 -5.06
C ALA A 211 20.79 -4.31 -3.80
N ALA A 212 21.92 -3.62 -3.95
CA ALA A 212 22.68 -3.09 -2.81
C ALA A 212 21.86 -2.08 -1.98
N ARG A 213 21.10 -1.25 -2.66
CA ARG A 213 20.21 -0.25 -2.05
C ARG A 213 19.07 -0.90 -1.26
N VAL A 214 18.44 -1.95 -1.80
CA VAL A 214 17.39 -2.69 -1.11
C VAL A 214 17.93 -3.36 0.16
N VAL A 215 19.14 -3.94 0.10
CA VAL A 215 19.81 -4.48 1.30
C VAL A 215 20.07 -3.38 2.33
N ALA A 216 20.45 -2.18 1.91
CA ALA A 216 20.62 -1.04 2.82
C ALA A 216 19.29 -0.67 3.50
N MET A 217 18.19 -0.53 2.74
CA MET A 217 16.85 -0.27 3.28
C MET A 217 16.42 -1.34 4.28
N ALA A 218 16.49 -2.63 3.90
CA ALA A 218 16.09 -3.76 4.74
C ALA A 218 16.93 -3.88 6.02
N THR A 219 18.16 -3.34 6.01
CA THR A 219 19.05 -3.35 7.17
C THR A 219 19.08 -2.03 7.95
N GLY A 220 18.22 -1.05 7.59
CA GLY A 220 18.10 0.25 8.27
C GLY A 220 19.32 1.15 8.06
N ARG A 221 20.05 0.97 6.95
CA ARG A 221 21.16 1.82 6.56
C ARG A 221 20.67 2.93 5.63
N GLU A 222 21.44 3.99 5.57
CA GLU A 222 21.21 5.10 4.66
C GLU A 222 21.36 4.69 3.20
N ILE A 223 20.58 5.32 2.34
CA ILE A 223 20.69 5.26 0.88
C ILE A 223 20.90 6.65 0.30
N ALA A 224 21.52 6.74 -0.87
CA ALA A 224 21.67 7.99 -1.58
C ALA A 224 20.30 8.53 -2.03
N ALA A 225 20.01 9.78 -1.68
CA ALA A 225 18.87 10.56 -2.14
C ALA A 225 19.29 11.50 -3.28
N ALA A 226 18.30 12.07 -3.97
CA ALA A 226 18.53 13.08 -5.00
C ALA A 226 19.35 14.26 -4.42
N GLY A 227 20.30 14.76 -5.22
CA GLY A 227 21.19 15.83 -4.78
C GLY A 227 22.33 15.40 -3.85
N GLY A 228 22.54 14.08 -3.65
CA GLY A 228 23.70 13.53 -2.91
C GLY A 228 23.51 13.46 -1.39
N ALA A 229 22.36 13.84 -0.86
CA ALA A 229 22.02 13.64 0.55
C ALA A 229 21.85 12.15 0.86
N GLN A 230 21.87 11.80 2.15
CA GLN A 230 21.55 10.46 2.64
C GLN A 230 20.19 10.45 3.31
N VAL A 231 19.44 9.38 3.13
CA VAL A 231 18.13 9.18 3.76
C VAL A 231 17.98 7.74 4.24
N VAL A 232 17.38 7.55 5.42
CA VAL A 232 16.97 6.24 5.91
C VAL A 232 15.51 6.01 5.51
N VAL A 233 15.27 4.94 4.77
CA VAL A 233 13.90 4.51 4.40
C VAL A 233 13.61 3.22 5.18
N SER A 234 12.79 3.34 6.21
CA SER A 234 12.35 2.19 7.01
C SER A 234 11.09 1.61 6.41
N ALA A 235 11.11 0.35 6.00
CA ALA A 235 9.99 -0.31 5.37
C ALA A 235 9.85 -1.77 5.81
N GLY A 236 8.60 -2.24 5.86
CA GLY A 236 8.26 -3.65 6.06
C GLY A 236 8.11 -4.42 4.75
N SER A 237 7.97 -3.71 3.64
CA SER A 237 7.84 -4.27 2.29
C SER A 237 8.63 -3.46 1.27
N VAL A 238 9.19 -4.12 0.26
CA VAL A 238 9.89 -3.48 -0.86
C VAL A 238 9.21 -3.85 -2.17
N CYS A 239 8.86 -2.82 -2.96
CA CYS A 239 8.26 -2.98 -4.27
C CYS A 239 9.33 -3.05 -5.37
N VAL A 240 9.18 -4.01 -6.28
CA VAL A 240 9.86 -4.06 -7.58
C VAL A 240 8.81 -3.90 -8.66
N HIS A 241 9.00 -2.93 -9.57
CA HIS A 241 8.02 -2.72 -10.64
C HIS A 241 8.08 -3.78 -11.73
N GLY A 242 6.94 -4.39 -12.04
CA GLY A 242 6.80 -5.43 -13.07
C GLY A 242 6.80 -4.92 -14.51
N ASP A 243 6.51 -3.62 -14.73
CA ASP A 243 6.38 -2.98 -16.05
C ASP A 243 7.74 -2.58 -16.67
N THR A 244 8.85 -2.76 -15.95
CA THR A 244 10.20 -2.45 -16.42
C THR A 244 10.81 -3.62 -17.19
N PRO A 245 11.46 -3.41 -18.36
CA PRO A 245 12.21 -4.46 -19.03
C PRO A 245 13.25 -5.10 -18.08
N GLY A 246 13.26 -6.43 -17.97
CA GLY A 246 14.16 -7.14 -17.05
C GLY A 246 13.65 -7.23 -15.59
N ALA A 247 12.38 -6.88 -15.32
CA ALA A 247 11.78 -6.90 -13.98
C ALA A 247 11.99 -8.24 -13.24
N VAL A 248 11.85 -9.37 -13.92
CA VAL A 248 12.04 -10.70 -13.32
C VAL A 248 13.48 -10.90 -12.86
N ASP A 249 14.46 -10.50 -13.66
CA ASP A 249 15.88 -10.65 -13.32
C ASP A 249 16.26 -9.68 -12.20
N LEU A 250 15.71 -8.46 -12.21
CA LEU A 250 15.87 -7.49 -11.13
C LEU A 250 15.29 -8.03 -9.82
N ALA A 251 14.08 -8.58 -9.84
CA ALA A 251 13.43 -9.16 -8.66
C ALA A 251 14.26 -10.34 -8.09
N ARG A 252 14.74 -11.22 -8.95
CA ARG A 252 15.65 -12.33 -8.55
C ARG A 252 16.94 -11.82 -7.94
N ARG A 253 17.53 -10.78 -8.54
CA ARG A 253 18.76 -10.17 -8.04
C ARG A 253 18.56 -9.55 -6.66
N VAL A 254 17.48 -8.79 -6.48
CA VAL A 254 17.08 -8.19 -5.20
C VAL A 254 16.87 -9.27 -4.14
N ARG A 255 16.08 -10.30 -4.44
CA ARG A 255 15.83 -11.41 -3.51
C ARG A 255 17.11 -12.11 -3.10
N GLY A 256 17.97 -12.50 -4.06
CA GLY A 256 19.24 -13.16 -3.76
C GLY A 256 20.19 -12.30 -2.92
N ALA A 257 20.21 -10.99 -3.14
CA ALA A 257 21.02 -10.06 -2.33
C ALA A 257 20.49 -9.94 -0.89
N LEU A 258 19.17 -9.88 -0.68
CA LEU A 258 18.56 -9.89 0.64
C LEU A 258 18.89 -11.18 1.42
N GLU A 259 18.68 -12.33 0.79
CA GLU A 259 18.96 -13.65 1.39
C GLU A 259 20.45 -13.80 1.72
N SER A 260 21.35 -13.36 0.83
CA SER A 260 22.80 -13.36 1.05
C SER A 260 23.24 -12.44 2.19
N ALA A 261 22.46 -11.37 2.45
CA ALA A 261 22.68 -10.47 3.57
C ALA A 261 22.05 -10.97 4.89
N GLY A 262 21.47 -12.17 4.91
CA GLY A 262 20.82 -12.76 6.09
C GLY A 262 19.48 -12.14 6.43
N VAL A 263 18.81 -11.52 5.45
CA VAL A 263 17.45 -11.01 5.59
C VAL A 263 16.47 -12.08 5.11
N GLU A 264 15.49 -12.41 5.94
CA GLU A 264 14.41 -13.31 5.58
C GLU A 264 13.43 -12.60 4.64
N VAL A 265 13.20 -13.14 3.44
CA VAL A 265 12.21 -12.65 2.49
C VAL A 265 10.90 -13.40 2.70
N ALA A 266 9.92 -12.76 3.33
CA ALA A 266 8.66 -13.39 3.68
C ALA A 266 7.52 -12.34 3.72
N PRO A 267 6.26 -12.72 3.38
CA PRO A 267 5.15 -11.79 3.30
C PRO A 267 4.84 -11.17 4.67
N PHE A 268 4.42 -9.92 4.71
CA PHE A 268 4.02 -9.24 5.94
C PHE A 268 2.64 -9.68 6.47
N VAL A 269 1.83 -10.33 5.62
CA VAL A 269 0.54 -10.95 5.96
C VAL A 269 0.54 -12.42 5.55
N SER A 270 -0.26 -13.24 6.24
CA SER A 270 -0.40 -14.64 5.82
C SER A 270 -1.08 -14.74 4.45
N PRO A 271 -0.50 -15.45 3.47
CA PRO A 271 -1.12 -15.70 2.17
C PRO A 271 -2.43 -16.50 2.28
N ARG A 272 -2.50 -17.39 3.27
CA ARG A 272 -3.68 -18.18 3.59
C ARG A 272 -4.43 -17.50 4.72
N GLY A 273 -5.77 -17.37 4.60
CA GLY A 273 -6.59 -16.92 5.72
C GLY A 273 -6.29 -17.75 6.97
N LEU A 274 -6.35 -17.12 8.14
CA LEU A 274 -6.26 -17.86 9.40
C LEU A 274 -7.30 -19.00 9.37
N ARG A 275 -6.87 -20.22 9.61
CA ARG A 275 -7.81 -21.27 9.98
C ARG A 275 -8.43 -20.84 11.30
N SER A 276 -9.76 -20.98 11.42
CA SER A 276 -10.47 -20.70 12.66
C SER A 276 -9.75 -21.38 13.85
N GLY A 277 -9.02 -20.59 14.65
CA GLY A 277 -8.25 -21.09 15.79
C GLY A 277 -6.78 -20.63 15.87
N GLU A 278 -6.21 -20.00 14.83
CA GLU A 278 -4.84 -19.46 14.86
C GLU A 278 -4.87 -17.93 15.00
N SER A 279 -4.39 -17.41 16.10
CA SER A 279 -4.21 -15.97 16.32
C SER A 279 -2.92 -15.52 15.63
N GLU A 280 -3.03 -14.57 14.73
CA GLU A 280 -1.89 -13.89 14.11
C GLU A 280 -1.25 -12.98 15.17
N THR A 281 -0.12 -13.38 15.75
CA THR A 281 0.69 -12.46 16.53
C THR A 281 1.35 -11.49 15.58
N ALA A 282 0.75 -10.31 15.44
CA ALA A 282 1.32 -9.20 14.68
C ALA A 282 2.71 -8.89 15.26
N ALA A 283 3.74 -9.12 14.48
CA ALA A 283 5.09 -8.65 14.78
C ALA A 283 5.14 -7.12 14.55
N SER A 284 4.61 -6.35 15.51
CA SER A 284 4.84 -4.92 15.59
C SER A 284 6.27 -4.67 16.06
N ALA A 285 7.22 -4.59 15.15
CA ALA A 285 8.53 -4.05 15.41
C ALA A 285 8.50 -2.53 15.33
N GLY A 286 7.87 -1.88 16.33
CA GLY A 286 8.09 -0.47 16.60
C GLY A 286 9.40 -0.30 17.38
N PRO A 287 10.18 0.79 17.18
CA PRO A 287 11.39 1.03 17.94
C PRO A 287 11.04 1.26 19.41
N ALA A 288 11.71 0.52 20.30
CA ALA A 288 11.62 0.69 21.73
C ALA A 288 11.95 2.14 22.12
N ARG A 289 11.00 2.85 22.68
CA ARG A 289 11.25 4.10 23.39
C ARG A 289 11.87 3.76 24.73
N GLU A 290 13.11 4.13 24.93
CA GLU A 290 13.74 4.14 26.25
C GLU A 290 12.95 5.07 27.18
N SER A 291 12.33 4.51 28.19
CA SER A 291 11.71 5.25 29.27
C SER A 291 12.79 5.69 30.26
N GLY A 292 13.21 6.96 30.14
CA GLY A 292 13.96 7.62 31.18
C GLY A 292 13.05 7.93 32.36
N ALA A 293 13.28 7.25 33.48
CA ALA A 293 12.65 7.55 34.76
C ALA A 293 13.26 8.84 35.33
N VAL A 294 12.42 9.83 35.63
CA VAL A 294 12.76 10.92 36.57
C VAL A 294 11.58 11.16 37.49
N GLY A 295 11.84 10.99 38.73
CA GLY A 295 11.41 11.38 40.03
C GLY A 295 10.07 12.07 40.26
N GLU A 296 9.46 11.57 41.34
CA GLU A 296 8.31 12.10 42.06
C GLU A 296 8.52 13.52 42.62
N ALA A 297 7.48 14.34 42.56
CA ALA A 297 7.08 15.27 43.62
C ALA A 297 5.64 15.77 43.37
N GLY A 298 4.67 15.34 44.17
CA GLY A 298 3.45 16.09 44.46
C GLY A 298 3.67 17.00 45.68
N PRO A 299 2.65 17.66 46.30
CA PRO A 299 1.26 17.79 45.92
C PRO A 299 0.73 19.27 46.00
N SER A 300 -0.45 19.57 45.61
CA SER A 300 -1.48 20.33 46.33
C SER A 300 -2.54 20.95 45.37
N ALA A 301 -3.79 20.60 45.66
CA ALA A 301 -4.95 21.40 45.23
C ALA A 301 -5.11 22.61 46.15
N PRO A 302 -5.85 23.65 45.77
CA PRO A 302 -7.16 23.82 46.38
C PRO A 302 -8.30 24.27 45.42
N GLU A 303 -9.43 23.84 45.85
CA GLU A 303 -10.84 24.26 45.77
C GLU A 303 -11.30 25.54 45.05
N ALA A 304 -12.38 25.31 44.30
CA ALA A 304 -13.68 26.01 44.33
C ALA A 304 -13.83 27.53 44.05
N GLY A 305 -14.67 27.80 43.11
CA GLY A 305 -15.31 29.12 42.95
C GLY A 305 -16.41 29.06 41.88
N ALA A 306 -17.65 29.18 42.37
CA ALA A 306 -18.92 29.08 41.65
C ALA A 306 -19.37 30.38 40.97
N ALA A 307 -20.38 30.21 40.12
CA ALA A 307 -21.50 31.11 39.83
C ALA A 307 -21.45 32.12 38.66
N GLY A 308 -22.54 32.13 37.91
CA GLY A 308 -23.17 33.29 37.30
C GLY A 308 -23.39 33.16 35.77
N GLU A 309 -24.48 32.64 35.33
CA GLU A 309 -25.76 33.24 34.88
C GLU A 309 -25.72 34.06 33.58
N ALA A 310 -26.72 33.75 32.73
CA ALA A 310 -27.52 34.57 31.83
C ALA A 310 -27.11 34.64 30.34
N GLY A 311 -27.94 34.03 29.47
CA GLY A 311 -28.15 34.42 28.06
C GLY A 311 -28.87 35.77 27.95
N PRO A 312 -29.21 36.25 26.75
CA PRO A 312 -30.22 35.62 25.89
C PRO A 312 -30.09 35.80 24.35
N SER A 313 -30.96 35.05 23.65
CA SER A 313 -31.75 35.38 22.45
C SER A 313 -31.06 35.64 21.10
N ALA A 314 -31.52 34.82 20.15
CA ALA A 314 -31.50 34.99 18.68
C ALA A 314 -32.27 36.23 18.21
N PRO A 315 -32.11 36.59 16.92
CA PRO A 315 -33.30 36.51 16.08
C PRO A 315 -33.10 35.82 14.71
N GLU A 316 -34.17 35.19 14.27
CA GLU A 316 -34.50 34.75 12.91
C GLU A 316 -34.57 35.94 11.94
N GLU A 317 -34.34 35.66 10.69
CA GLU A 317 -34.96 36.14 9.44
C GLU A 317 -34.02 35.86 8.29
N GLY A 318 -34.31 35.37 7.09
CA GLY A 318 -35.57 35.26 6.39
C GLY A 318 -35.18 34.77 4.98
N TRP A 319 -35.89 33.80 4.49
CA TRP A 319 -35.86 33.31 3.12
C TRP A 319 -36.32 34.33 2.11
N THR A 320 -35.63 34.49 0.97
CA THR A 320 -36.33 34.73 -0.31
C THR A 320 -35.52 34.14 -1.48
N SER A 321 -36.23 33.36 -2.25
CA SER A 321 -35.96 32.78 -3.56
C SER A 321 -35.71 33.82 -4.68
N ARG A 322 -34.73 33.54 -5.54
CA ARG A 322 -34.92 33.56 -7.01
C ARG A 322 -33.88 32.66 -7.68
#